data_1739ecd5e2f45b419c5f2922eaa8e69a
#
_entry.id   1739ecd5e2f45b419c5f2922eaa8e69a
#
_cell.length_a   1.000
_cell.length_b   1.000
_cell.length_c   1.000
_cell.angle_alpha   90.00
_cell.angle_beta   90.00
_cell.angle_gamma   90.00
#
_symmetry.space_group_name_H-M   'P 1'
#
loop_
_entity.id
_entity.type
_entity.pdbx_description
1 polymer ?
#
loop_
_entity_poly.entity_id
_entity_poly.type
_entity_poly.pdbx_seq_one_letter_code
_entity_poly.pdbx_strand_id
1 'polypeptide(L)'
;SVFVVLSAFVHAVIPIASIIANIPAVMIRFFTLSVGQGSMEIFASYMDKKNSLGGEAVRITALDTFVALLAGLIIFPACFAYGVEPDQGPSLIFVTLPNIFINMPMGQIWGGLFFVFMTFASFSTVTAVFEALIGNCMDNFGWDRKKAVYILLPLVFFGSIPCVLGFNMWSDVQILGSKGILDTEDFIVSNLVLPIGSLIFALFCVSKYGWGFDHYLKEVNTGDGMKIPRWLKPYFQIVLPLLITVIAARSLIG
;
A
#
# COMPACT_ATOMS: atom_id res chain seq x y z
N SER A 1 3.62 14.89 -10.80
CA SER A 1 3.14 16.05 -10.00
C SER A 1 1.70 15.86 -9.48
N VAL A 2 0.83 15.18 -10.20
CA VAL A 2 -0.57 14.92 -9.85
C VAL A 2 -0.72 14.02 -8.61
N PHE A 3 0.25 13.32 -8.24
CA PHE A 3 0.23 12.18 -7.35
C PHE A 3 0.66 12.39 -5.93
N VAL A 4 1.56 13.28 -5.73
CA VAL A 4 1.82 13.86 -4.44
C VAL A 4 0.50 14.35 -3.82
N VAL A 5 -0.44 14.71 -4.69
CA VAL A 5 -1.79 15.16 -4.39
C VAL A 5 -2.69 14.04 -3.87
N LEU A 6 -2.73 12.90 -4.54
CA LEU A 6 -3.57 11.76 -4.13
C LEU A 6 -3.07 11.17 -2.82
N SER A 7 -1.75 11.02 -2.69
CA SER A 7 -1.11 10.57 -1.47
C SER A 7 -1.47 11.46 -0.27
N ALA A 8 -1.32 12.78 -0.41
CA ALA A 8 -1.63 13.70 0.68
C ALA A 8 -3.15 13.75 1.01
N PHE A 9 -4.04 13.55 0.02
CA PHE A 9 -5.47 13.53 0.27
C PHE A 9 -5.93 12.21 0.91
N VAL A 10 -5.42 11.08 0.44
CA VAL A 10 -5.64 9.78 1.09
C VAL A 10 -5.17 9.85 2.54
N HIS A 11 -4.02 10.48 2.81
CA HIS A 11 -3.53 10.72 4.16
C HIS A 11 -4.40 11.69 4.98
N ALA A 12 -5.11 12.60 4.32
CA ALA A 12 -5.96 13.57 5.01
C ALA A 12 -7.33 13.01 5.40
N VAL A 13 -7.93 12.18 4.54
CA VAL A 13 -9.27 11.62 4.76
C VAL A 13 -9.24 10.44 5.72
N ILE A 14 -8.23 9.60 5.62
CA ILE A 14 -8.07 8.40 6.47
C ILE A 14 -7.97 8.73 7.97
N PRO A 15 -7.19 9.70 8.45
CA PRO A 15 -7.08 9.96 9.89
C PRO A 15 -8.34 10.52 10.53
N ILE A 16 -9.14 11.30 9.82
CA ILE A 16 -10.39 11.85 10.39
C ILE A 16 -11.37 10.72 10.79
N ALA A 17 -11.44 9.67 9.98
CA ALA A 17 -12.28 8.52 10.27
C ALA A 17 -11.65 7.54 11.28
N SER A 18 -10.32 7.55 11.44
CA SER A 18 -9.56 6.54 12.19
C SER A 18 -8.94 7.04 13.50
N ILE A 19 -8.88 8.34 13.75
CA ILE A 19 -8.55 8.89 15.09
C ILE A 19 -9.54 8.39 16.14
N ILE A 20 -10.75 8.06 15.70
CA ILE A 20 -11.81 7.50 16.58
C ILE A 20 -11.64 5.99 16.79
N ALA A 21 -10.86 5.25 15.98
CA ALA A 21 -10.88 3.79 15.95
C ALA A 21 -9.52 3.05 15.92
N ASN A 22 -8.49 3.50 16.61
CA ASN A 22 -7.21 2.77 16.79
C ASN A 22 -6.08 3.05 15.76
N ILE A 23 -4.93 3.46 16.29
CA ILE A 23 -3.67 3.67 15.57
C ILE A 23 -3.24 2.48 14.68
N PRO A 24 -3.40 1.20 15.08
CA PRO A 24 -3.08 0.06 14.22
C PRO A 24 -3.84 0.04 12.89
N ALA A 25 -5.11 0.43 12.86
CA ALA A 25 -5.91 0.45 11.65
C ALA A 25 -5.43 1.50 10.61
N VAL A 26 -4.80 2.59 11.08
CA VAL A 26 -4.18 3.59 10.21
C VAL A 26 -2.92 3.04 9.55
N MET A 27 -2.09 2.32 10.30
CA MET A 27 -0.86 1.70 9.78
C MET A 27 -1.16 0.71 8.65
N ILE A 28 -2.17 -0.14 8.82
CA ILE A 28 -2.59 -1.11 7.81
C ILE A 28 -2.96 -0.41 6.49
N ARG A 29 -3.63 0.74 6.55
CA ARG A 29 -4.05 1.48 5.35
C ARG A 29 -2.88 2.14 4.61
N PHE A 30 -1.83 2.55 5.28
CA PHE A 30 -0.61 3.01 4.61
C PHE A 30 0.02 1.89 3.78
N PHE A 31 -0.03 0.69 4.28
CA PHE A 31 0.50 -0.48 3.60
C PHE A 31 -0.35 -0.86 2.37
N THR A 32 -1.67 -0.99 2.53
CA THR A 32 -2.57 -1.43 1.45
C THR A 32 -2.57 -0.49 0.25
N LEU A 33 -2.48 0.81 0.48
CA LEU A 33 -2.48 1.83 -0.58
C LEU A 33 -1.08 2.14 -1.11
N SER A 34 -0.02 1.55 -0.56
CA SER A 34 1.37 1.74 -0.98
C SER A 34 1.76 3.22 -1.16
N VAL A 35 1.24 4.10 -0.32
CA VAL A 35 1.33 5.56 -0.47
C VAL A 35 2.76 5.96 -0.31
N GLY A 36 3.73 5.61 0.05
CA GLY A 36 5.13 6.08 0.14
C GLY A 36 6.03 5.53 -0.94
N GLN A 37 5.53 4.62 -1.76
CA GLN A 37 6.32 3.98 -2.83
C GLN A 37 6.29 4.72 -4.16
N GLY A 38 5.39 5.68 -4.32
CA GLY A 38 5.23 6.39 -5.58
C GLY A 38 4.44 5.65 -6.66
N SER A 39 3.94 4.45 -6.39
CA SER A 39 3.17 3.67 -7.38
C SER A 39 1.89 4.39 -7.78
N MET A 40 1.19 4.89 -6.79
CA MET A 40 0.00 5.67 -7.03
C MET A 40 0.33 6.96 -7.83
N GLU A 41 1.49 7.60 -7.76
CA GLU A 41 1.94 8.76 -8.55
C GLU A 41 1.91 8.46 -10.04
N ILE A 42 2.41 7.36 -10.46
CA ILE A 42 2.44 6.96 -11.87
C ILE A 42 1.02 6.73 -12.39
N PHE A 43 0.18 6.01 -11.64
CA PHE A 43 -1.18 5.73 -12.11
C PHE A 43 -2.01 6.98 -12.34
N ALA A 44 -1.93 7.97 -11.46
CA ALA A 44 -2.72 9.15 -11.72
C ALA A 44 -2.08 10.12 -12.72
N SER A 45 -0.78 9.98 -13.02
CA SER A 45 -0.23 10.68 -14.19
C SER A 45 -0.92 10.25 -15.49
N TYR A 46 -1.51 9.06 -15.50
CA TYR A 46 -2.29 8.51 -16.62
C TYR A 46 -3.78 8.88 -16.57
N MET A 47 -4.27 9.46 -15.47
CA MET A 47 -5.67 9.84 -15.35
C MET A 47 -6.04 11.03 -16.24
N ASP A 48 -7.23 10.95 -16.85
CA ASP A 48 -7.80 12.08 -17.59
C ASP A 48 -8.17 13.21 -16.61
N LYS A 49 -7.83 14.44 -16.97
CA LYS A 49 -8.14 15.66 -16.19
C LYS A 49 -9.64 15.98 -16.06
N LYS A 50 -10.51 15.16 -16.62
CA LYS A 50 -11.95 15.28 -16.44
C LYS A 50 -12.42 14.98 -15.03
N ASN A 51 -11.74 14.07 -14.34
CA ASN A 51 -12.09 13.66 -12.98
C ASN A 51 -11.20 14.37 -11.96
N SER A 52 -11.80 14.82 -10.85
CA SER A 52 -11.04 15.42 -9.76
C SER A 52 -10.25 14.34 -9.00
N LEU A 53 -8.97 14.58 -8.80
CA LEU A 53 -8.11 13.66 -8.06
C LEU A 53 -8.57 13.47 -6.61
N GLY A 54 -9.12 14.51 -6.00
CA GLY A 54 -9.73 14.42 -4.67
C GLY A 54 -10.90 13.44 -4.62
N GLY A 55 -11.77 13.47 -5.63
CA GLY A 55 -12.90 12.54 -5.74
C GLY A 55 -12.45 11.09 -5.92
N GLU A 56 -11.47 10.86 -6.80
CA GLU A 56 -10.94 9.51 -7.02
C GLU A 56 -10.20 8.95 -5.80
N ALA A 57 -9.48 9.79 -5.07
CA ALA A 57 -8.83 9.36 -3.82
C ALA A 57 -9.85 8.87 -2.78
N VAL A 58 -10.97 9.57 -2.63
CA VAL A 58 -12.05 9.15 -1.73
C VAL A 58 -12.66 7.82 -2.19
N ARG A 59 -12.92 7.65 -3.48
CA ARG A 59 -13.45 6.40 -4.04
C ARG A 59 -12.53 5.22 -3.80
N ILE A 60 -11.23 5.38 -4.10
CA ILE A 60 -10.22 4.34 -3.88
C ILE A 60 -10.16 3.96 -2.40
N THR A 61 -10.09 4.95 -1.50
CA THR A 61 -10.06 4.70 -0.05
C THR A 61 -11.32 4.01 0.46
N ALA A 62 -12.49 4.41 -0.04
CA ALA A 62 -13.76 3.79 0.33
C ALA A 62 -13.84 2.34 -0.14
N LEU A 63 -13.43 2.06 -1.37
CA LEU A 63 -13.39 0.69 -1.92
C LEU A 63 -12.39 -0.19 -1.19
N ASP A 64 -11.19 0.29 -0.93
CA ASP A 64 -10.17 -0.43 -0.16
C ASP A 64 -10.68 -0.79 1.24
N THR A 65 -11.28 0.19 1.93
CA THR A 65 -11.88 -0.03 3.25
C THR A 65 -13.02 -1.05 3.20
N PHE A 66 -13.88 -0.97 2.21
CA PHE A 66 -15.00 -1.88 2.04
C PHE A 66 -14.53 -3.32 1.80
N VAL A 67 -13.55 -3.52 0.91
CA VAL A 67 -12.96 -4.83 0.64
C VAL A 67 -12.28 -5.40 1.89
N ALA A 68 -11.52 -4.57 2.62
CA ALA A 68 -10.86 -4.99 3.86
C ALA A 68 -11.85 -5.44 4.95
N LEU A 69 -12.96 -4.70 5.10
CA LEU A 69 -14.03 -5.08 6.03
C LEU A 69 -14.70 -6.40 5.63
N LEU A 70 -15.02 -6.58 4.35
CA LEU A 70 -15.60 -7.83 3.86
C LEU A 70 -14.66 -9.01 4.05
N ALA A 71 -13.38 -8.85 3.73
CA ALA A 71 -12.38 -9.89 3.95
C ALA A 71 -12.29 -10.27 5.44
N GLY A 72 -12.25 -9.29 6.33
CA GLY A 72 -12.26 -9.53 7.78
C GLY A 72 -13.50 -10.28 8.27
N LEU A 73 -14.68 -9.88 7.77
CA LEU A 73 -15.95 -10.55 8.12
C LEU A 73 -16.02 -12.01 7.63
N ILE A 74 -15.27 -12.38 6.61
CA ILE A 74 -15.21 -13.76 6.12
C ILE A 74 -14.12 -14.54 6.86
N ILE A 75 -12.93 -13.99 6.98
CA ILE A 75 -11.75 -14.70 7.48
C ILE A 75 -11.83 -14.93 8.99
N PHE A 76 -12.15 -13.90 9.80
CA PHE A 76 -12.14 -14.05 11.25
C PHE A 76 -13.17 -15.08 11.77
N PRO A 77 -14.45 -15.05 11.34
CA PRO A 77 -15.40 -16.09 11.76
C PRO A 77 -14.98 -17.48 11.31
N ALA A 78 -14.38 -17.62 10.11
CA ALA A 78 -13.87 -18.89 9.65
C ALA A 78 -12.72 -19.41 10.53
N CYS A 79 -11.75 -18.57 10.88
CA CYS A 79 -10.67 -18.95 11.81
C CYS A 79 -11.24 -19.42 13.15
N PHE A 80 -12.16 -18.69 13.76
CA PHE A 80 -12.78 -19.07 15.04
C PHE A 80 -13.62 -20.34 14.95
N ALA A 81 -14.37 -20.53 13.85
CA ALA A 81 -15.20 -21.72 13.65
C ALA A 81 -14.37 -23.00 13.51
N TYR A 82 -13.17 -22.90 12.96
CA TYR A 82 -12.27 -24.04 12.78
C TYR A 82 -11.15 -24.12 13.83
N GLY A 83 -11.19 -23.28 14.86
CA GLY A 83 -10.23 -23.29 15.96
C GLY A 83 -8.80 -22.96 15.55
N VAL A 84 -8.64 -22.15 14.50
CA VAL A 84 -7.34 -21.70 13.99
C VAL A 84 -7.14 -20.25 14.39
N GLU A 85 -6.01 -19.94 15.01
CA GLU A 85 -5.70 -18.54 15.35
C GLU A 85 -5.48 -17.70 14.09
N PRO A 86 -6.07 -16.51 13.99
CA PRO A 86 -5.87 -15.62 12.87
C PRO A 86 -4.47 -15.00 12.95
N ASP A 87 -3.54 -15.60 12.25
CA ASP A 87 -2.18 -15.11 12.12
C ASP A 87 -2.11 -13.84 11.26
N GLN A 88 -0.99 -13.16 11.27
CA GLN A 88 -0.79 -11.95 10.47
C GLN A 88 0.20 -12.20 9.34
N GLY A 89 0.04 -11.45 8.25
CA GLY A 89 0.96 -11.49 7.14
C GLY A 89 0.80 -12.71 6.22
N PRO A 90 1.89 -13.15 5.57
CA PRO A 90 1.85 -14.25 4.60
C PRO A 90 1.40 -15.58 5.18
N SER A 91 1.65 -15.85 6.46
CA SER A 91 1.24 -17.09 7.13
C SER A 91 -0.28 -17.25 7.16
N LEU A 92 -1.05 -16.18 7.25
CA LEU A 92 -2.52 -16.23 7.15
C LEU A 92 -2.97 -16.87 5.82
N ILE A 93 -2.34 -16.49 4.72
CA ILE A 93 -2.72 -16.92 3.37
C ILE A 93 -2.21 -18.33 3.06
N PHE A 94 -0.97 -18.63 3.42
CA PHE A 94 -0.29 -19.85 2.98
C PHE A 94 -0.33 -20.98 4.01
N VAL A 95 -0.63 -20.71 5.27
CA VAL A 95 -0.71 -21.70 6.33
C VAL A 95 -2.11 -21.78 6.93
N THR A 96 -2.64 -20.65 7.41
CA THR A 96 -3.91 -20.64 8.15
C THR A 96 -5.11 -20.97 7.26
N LEU A 97 -5.27 -20.29 6.12
CA LEU A 97 -6.40 -20.54 5.21
C LEU A 97 -6.39 -21.93 4.58
N PRO A 98 -5.27 -22.51 4.10
CA PRO A 98 -5.24 -23.90 3.67
C PRO A 98 -5.70 -24.89 4.76
N ASN A 99 -5.30 -24.69 6.01
CA ASN A 99 -5.75 -25.53 7.12
C ASN A 99 -7.26 -25.44 7.35
N ILE A 100 -7.86 -24.27 7.19
CA ILE A 100 -9.31 -24.09 7.24
C ILE A 100 -9.98 -24.85 6.09
N PHE A 101 -9.48 -24.70 4.87
CA PHE A 101 -10.06 -25.37 3.70
C PHE A 101 -10.00 -26.91 3.79
N ILE A 102 -8.93 -27.49 4.37
CA ILE A 102 -8.83 -28.94 4.57
C ILE A 102 -9.96 -29.44 5.49
N ASN A 103 -10.38 -28.67 6.46
CA ASN A 103 -11.41 -29.03 7.44
C ASN A 103 -12.84 -28.64 7.02
N MET A 104 -13.01 -27.91 5.91
CA MET A 104 -14.31 -27.49 5.40
C MET A 104 -14.99 -28.54 4.51
N PRO A 105 -16.33 -28.67 4.54
CA PRO A 105 -17.05 -29.37 3.48
C PRO A 105 -16.75 -28.76 2.11
N MET A 106 -16.40 -29.60 1.13
CA MET A 106 -15.99 -29.16 -0.22
C MET A 106 -14.77 -28.22 -0.23
N GLY A 107 -13.90 -28.30 0.77
CA GLY A 107 -12.77 -27.38 0.95
C GLY A 107 -11.78 -27.37 -0.22
N GLN A 108 -11.65 -28.49 -0.96
CA GLN A 108 -10.84 -28.53 -2.18
C GLN A 108 -11.34 -27.55 -3.26
N ILE A 109 -12.66 -27.42 -3.41
CA ILE A 109 -13.27 -26.50 -4.39
C ILE A 109 -13.09 -25.07 -3.92
N TRP A 110 -13.44 -24.79 -2.66
CA TRP A 110 -13.32 -23.43 -2.09
C TRP A 110 -11.86 -22.97 -2.02
N GLY A 111 -10.95 -23.83 -1.62
CA GLY A 111 -9.52 -23.55 -1.61
C GLY A 111 -8.98 -23.31 -3.02
N GLY A 112 -9.37 -24.15 -3.99
CA GLY A 112 -8.99 -23.97 -5.39
C GLY A 112 -9.47 -22.62 -5.94
N LEU A 113 -10.74 -22.28 -5.75
CA LEU A 113 -11.28 -20.98 -6.16
C LEU A 113 -10.56 -19.80 -5.48
N PHE A 114 -10.30 -19.91 -4.18
CA PHE A 114 -9.57 -18.87 -3.43
C PHE A 114 -8.19 -18.62 -4.05
N PHE A 115 -7.40 -19.67 -4.29
CA PHE A 115 -6.06 -19.51 -4.86
C PHE A 115 -6.07 -19.04 -6.32
N VAL A 116 -7.09 -19.39 -7.10
CA VAL A 116 -7.29 -18.83 -8.45
C VAL A 116 -7.52 -17.33 -8.37
N PHE A 117 -8.45 -16.86 -7.51
CA PHE A 117 -8.69 -15.42 -7.32
C PHE A 117 -7.48 -14.69 -6.76
N MET A 118 -6.76 -15.31 -5.81
CA MET A 118 -5.50 -14.77 -5.28
C MET A 118 -4.44 -14.60 -6.36
N THR A 119 -4.36 -15.54 -7.31
CA THR A 119 -3.43 -15.44 -8.44
C THR A 119 -3.77 -14.24 -9.33
N PHE A 120 -5.04 -14.02 -9.64
CA PHE A 120 -5.47 -12.83 -10.40
C PHE A 120 -5.21 -11.53 -9.65
N ALA A 121 -5.48 -11.49 -8.34
CA ALA A 121 -5.20 -10.33 -7.51
C ALA A 121 -3.69 -10.03 -7.46
N SER A 122 -2.86 -11.05 -7.24
CA SER A 122 -1.40 -10.89 -7.24
C SER A 122 -0.87 -10.42 -8.58
N PHE A 123 -1.40 -10.95 -9.68
CA PHE A 123 -0.99 -10.54 -11.03
C PHE A 123 -1.29 -9.06 -11.30
N SER A 124 -2.45 -8.57 -10.88
CA SER A 124 -2.79 -7.15 -11.02
C SER A 124 -1.84 -6.25 -10.21
N THR A 125 -1.52 -6.66 -8.96
CA THR A 125 -0.60 -5.92 -8.10
C THR A 125 0.82 -5.90 -8.65
N VAL A 126 1.34 -7.04 -9.10
CA VAL A 126 2.66 -7.15 -9.72
C VAL A 126 2.76 -6.25 -10.96
N THR A 127 1.73 -6.27 -11.82
CA THR A 127 1.68 -5.40 -13.00
C THR A 127 1.72 -3.92 -12.62
N ALA A 128 1.00 -3.54 -11.56
CA ALA A 128 0.98 -2.19 -11.04
C ALA A 128 2.36 -1.72 -10.54
N VAL A 129 3.04 -2.56 -9.76
CA VAL A 129 4.39 -2.26 -9.25
C VAL A 129 5.40 -2.16 -10.39
N PHE A 130 5.35 -3.07 -11.37
CA PHE A 130 6.22 -3.00 -12.55
C PHE A 130 5.99 -1.72 -13.36
N GLU A 131 4.73 -1.30 -13.57
CA GLU A 131 4.42 -0.06 -14.26
C GLU A 131 4.98 1.16 -13.53
N ALA A 132 4.90 1.18 -12.21
CA ALA A 132 5.50 2.23 -11.39
C ALA A 132 7.03 2.28 -11.54
N LEU A 133 7.69 1.14 -11.48
CA LEU A 133 9.15 1.05 -11.65
C LEU A 133 9.58 1.47 -13.06
N ILE A 134 8.85 1.01 -14.09
CA ILE A 134 9.14 1.37 -15.50
C ILE A 134 8.96 2.87 -15.70
N GLY A 135 7.85 3.45 -15.23
CA GLY A 135 7.57 4.88 -15.32
C GLY A 135 8.67 5.71 -14.66
N ASN A 136 9.07 5.35 -13.44
CA ASN A 136 10.15 6.02 -12.73
C ASN A 136 11.49 5.92 -13.49
N CYS A 137 11.82 4.79 -14.10
CA CYS A 137 13.04 4.64 -14.88
C CYS A 137 13.00 5.45 -16.18
N MET A 138 11.84 5.53 -16.82
CA MET A 138 11.66 6.36 -18.01
C MET A 138 11.84 7.84 -17.68
N ASP A 139 11.23 8.32 -16.59
CA ASP A 139 11.25 9.73 -16.21
C ASP A 139 12.63 10.17 -15.67
N ASN A 140 13.28 9.35 -14.83
CA ASN A 140 14.54 9.74 -14.20
C ASN A 140 15.78 9.48 -15.07
N PHE A 141 15.78 8.38 -15.84
CA PHE A 141 16.94 7.97 -16.64
C PHE A 141 16.75 8.20 -18.13
N GLY A 142 15.57 8.65 -18.58
CA GLY A 142 15.26 8.82 -19.99
C GLY A 142 15.30 7.50 -20.78
N TRP A 143 15.03 6.36 -20.11
CA TRP A 143 15.05 5.06 -20.77
C TRP A 143 13.82 4.86 -21.65
N ASP A 144 14.01 4.18 -22.78
CA ASP A 144 12.87 3.67 -23.52
C ASP A 144 12.17 2.54 -22.73
N ARG A 145 10.85 2.43 -22.85
CA ARG A 145 10.02 1.44 -22.14
C ARG A 145 10.55 0.01 -22.29
N LYS A 146 10.97 -0.37 -23.50
CA LYS A 146 11.54 -1.70 -23.76
C LYS A 146 12.81 -1.94 -22.93
N LYS A 147 13.71 -0.96 -22.92
CA LYS A 147 14.95 -1.04 -22.14
C LYS A 147 14.65 -1.16 -20.64
N ALA A 148 13.74 -0.36 -20.12
CA ALA A 148 13.33 -0.44 -18.71
C ALA A 148 12.79 -1.82 -18.36
N VAL A 149 11.89 -2.39 -19.18
CA VAL A 149 11.35 -3.75 -18.96
C VAL A 149 12.45 -4.80 -18.98
N TYR A 150 13.34 -4.80 -19.98
CA TYR A 150 14.41 -5.81 -20.09
C TYR A 150 15.41 -5.78 -18.95
N ILE A 151 15.60 -4.64 -18.30
CA ILE A 151 16.50 -4.51 -17.14
C ILE A 151 15.76 -4.83 -15.84
N LEU A 152 14.56 -4.27 -15.65
CA LEU A 152 13.82 -4.41 -14.38
C LEU A 152 13.28 -5.82 -14.17
N LEU A 153 12.82 -6.49 -15.23
CA LEU A 153 12.23 -7.82 -15.08
C LEU A 153 13.23 -8.85 -14.53
N PRO A 154 14.45 -9.01 -15.06
CA PRO A 154 15.45 -9.89 -14.45
C PRO A 154 15.85 -9.41 -13.05
N LEU A 155 16.00 -8.11 -12.83
CA LEU A 155 16.41 -7.56 -11.53
C LEU A 155 15.40 -7.91 -10.44
N VAL A 156 14.11 -7.71 -10.69
CA VAL A 156 13.06 -8.07 -9.73
C VAL A 156 12.94 -9.58 -9.56
N PHE A 157 13.05 -10.34 -10.67
CA PHE A 157 13.03 -11.81 -10.62
C PHE A 157 14.15 -12.36 -9.75
N PHE A 158 15.39 -11.97 -9.98
CA PHE A 158 16.51 -12.42 -9.16
C PHE A 158 16.46 -11.86 -7.74
N GLY A 159 15.97 -10.63 -7.57
CA GLY A 159 15.76 -10.02 -6.25
C GLY A 159 14.70 -10.72 -5.40
N SER A 160 13.71 -11.38 -6.01
CA SER A 160 12.69 -12.15 -5.28
C SER A 160 13.13 -13.55 -4.85
N ILE A 161 14.22 -14.08 -5.42
CA ILE A 161 14.70 -15.43 -5.09
C ILE A 161 15.02 -15.60 -3.59
N PRO A 162 15.73 -14.66 -2.91
CA PRO A 162 15.97 -14.78 -1.47
C PRO A 162 14.71 -14.88 -0.64
N CYS A 163 13.66 -14.11 -0.99
CA CYS A 163 12.37 -14.19 -0.31
C CYS A 163 11.75 -15.59 -0.41
N VAL A 164 11.77 -16.19 -1.61
CA VAL A 164 11.22 -17.54 -1.85
C VAL A 164 12.04 -18.59 -1.12
N LEU A 165 13.36 -18.50 -1.16
CA LEU A 165 14.26 -19.43 -0.47
C LEU A 165 14.16 -19.31 1.05
N GLY A 166 13.83 -18.14 1.57
CA GLY A 166 13.60 -17.89 2.99
C GLY A 166 12.45 -18.71 3.60
N PHE A 167 11.51 -19.17 2.79
CA PHE A 167 10.46 -20.09 3.24
C PHE A 167 10.86 -21.58 3.27
N ASN A 168 11.99 -21.93 2.66
CA ASN A 168 12.40 -23.33 2.51
C ASN A 168 13.88 -23.51 2.91
N MET A 169 14.79 -23.40 1.93
CA MET A 169 16.21 -23.72 2.12
C MET A 169 16.92 -22.75 3.07
N TRP A 170 16.45 -21.52 3.19
CA TRP A 170 17.02 -20.48 4.03
C TRP A 170 16.11 -20.10 5.21
N SER A 171 15.22 -21.00 5.62
CA SER A 171 14.32 -20.78 6.76
C SER A 171 15.05 -20.46 8.07
N ASP A 172 16.28 -20.98 8.23
CA ASP A 172 17.10 -20.74 9.42
C ASP A 172 17.92 -19.43 9.37
N VAL A 173 17.92 -18.76 8.21
CA VAL A 173 18.62 -17.49 8.04
C VAL A 173 17.81 -16.35 8.66
N GLN A 174 18.34 -15.81 9.74
CA GLN A 174 17.78 -14.64 10.43
C GLN A 174 18.65 -13.42 10.15
N ILE A 175 18.06 -12.32 9.65
CA ILE A 175 18.80 -11.11 9.26
C ILE A 175 18.64 -10.04 10.34
N LEU A 176 17.44 -9.75 10.79
CA LEU A 176 17.14 -8.71 11.77
C LEU A 176 16.58 -9.33 13.06
N GLY A 177 17.43 -9.61 14.02
CA GLY A 177 17.03 -10.30 15.26
C GLY A 177 16.56 -11.73 14.97
N SER A 178 15.29 -12.03 15.24
CA SER A 178 14.68 -13.34 14.98
C SER A 178 13.86 -13.40 13.69
N LYS A 179 13.94 -12.37 12.82
CA LYS A 179 13.13 -12.27 11.60
C LYS A 179 13.80 -12.94 10.42
N GLY A 180 13.04 -13.72 9.67
CA GLY A 180 13.44 -14.31 8.40
C GLY A 180 13.67 -13.24 7.31
N ILE A 181 14.05 -13.69 6.13
CA ILE A 181 14.38 -12.80 5.00
C ILE A 181 13.17 -11.95 4.61
N LEU A 182 12.03 -12.58 4.33
CA LEU A 182 10.81 -11.86 3.93
C LEU A 182 10.31 -10.90 5.02
N ASP A 183 10.30 -11.36 6.28
CA ASP A 183 9.86 -10.52 7.41
C ASP A 183 10.77 -9.32 7.62
N THR A 184 12.07 -9.46 7.29
CA THR A 184 13.03 -8.36 7.35
C THR A 184 12.80 -7.36 6.22
N GLU A 185 12.57 -7.83 4.99
CA GLU A 185 12.26 -6.97 3.85
C GLU A 185 10.93 -6.25 4.07
N ASP A 186 9.90 -6.96 4.52
CA ASP A 186 8.60 -6.35 4.87
C ASP A 186 8.75 -5.30 5.97
N PHE A 187 9.53 -5.59 7.01
CA PHE A 187 9.80 -4.62 8.08
C PHE A 187 10.46 -3.33 7.54
N ILE A 188 11.47 -3.45 6.69
CA ILE A 188 12.16 -2.30 6.10
C ILE A 188 11.19 -1.49 5.23
N VAL A 189 10.43 -2.15 4.37
CA VAL A 189 9.49 -1.46 3.48
C VAL A 189 8.36 -0.83 4.27
N SER A 190 7.69 -1.59 5.13
CA SER A 190 6.47 -1.16 5.82
C SER A 190 6.73 -0.15 6.93
N ASN A 191 7.85 -0.30 7.66
CA ASN A 191 8.14 0.52 8.84
C ASN A 191 9.10 1.69 8.58
N LEU A 192 9.88 1.64 7.49
CA LEU A 192 10.83 2.70 7.15
C LEU A 192 10.47 3.40 5.84
N VAL A 193 10.44 2.65 4.72
CA VAL A 193 10.32 3.25 3.38
C VAL A 193 8.96 3.90 3.18
N LEU A 194 7.86 3.22 3.50
CA LEU A 194 6.50 3.75 3.31
C LEU A 194 6.22 4.99 4.17
N PRO A 195 6.47 5.02 5.49
CA PRO A 195 6.22 6.20 6.30
C PRO A 195 7.13 7.37 5.94
N ILE A 196 8.41 7.13 5.69
CA ILE A 196 9.36 8.18 5.30
C ILE A 196 9.01 8.75 3.94
N GLY A 197 8.73 7.91 2.95
CA GLY A 197 8.29 8.32 1.62
C GLY A 197 7.01 9.14 1.68
N SER A 198 6.02 8.67 2.43
CA SER A 198 4.76 9.39 2.66
C SER A 198 4.96 10.77 3.29
N LEU A 199 5.88 10.87 4.26
CA LEU A 199 6.21 12.14 4.91
C LEU A 199 6.88 13.11 3.92
N ILE A 200 7.82 12.61 3.12
CA ILE A 200 8.50 13.42 2.09
C ILE A 200 7.48 13.94 1.08
N PHE A 201 6.59 13.10 0.57
CA PHE A 201 5.53 13.52 -0.36
C PHE A 201 4.58 14.55 0.27
N ALA A 202 4.11 14.30 1.50
CA ALA A 202 3.24 15.23 2.20
C ALA A 202 3.90 16.60 2.39
N LEU A 203 5.14 16.62 2.86
CA LEU A 203 5.90 17.86 3.05
C LEU A 203 6.19 18.58 1.73
N PHE A 204 6.51 17.86 0.67
CA PHE A 204 6.71 18.44 -0.66
C PHE A 204 5.45 19.16 -1.16
N CYS A 205 4.28 18.55 -0.99
CA CYS A 205 3.01 19.14 -1.43
C CYS A 205 2.66 20.44 -0.73
N VAL A 206 2.94 20.53 0.57
CA VAL A 206 2.44 21.64 1.39
C VAL A 206 3.51 22.68 1.72
N SER A 207 4.79 22.35 1.54
CA SER A 207 5.92 23.21 1.84
C SER A 207 6.09 24.32 0.81
N LYS A 208 6.52 25.49 1.28
CA LYS A 208 6.91 26.59 0.41
C LYS A 208 8.16 26.30 -0.43
N TYR A 209 9.00 25.37 0.02
CA TYR A 209 10.21 24.94 -0.69
C TYR A 209 9.93 23.83 -1.70
N GLY A 210 8.76 23.20 -1.64
CA GLY A 210 8.29 22.21 -2.59
C GLY A 210 7.28 22.81 -3.57
N TRP A 211 6.20 22.05 -3.82
CA TRP A 211 5.16 22.47 -4.77
C TRP A 211 4.27 23.61 -4.21
N GLY A 212 4.02 23.63 -2.92
CA GLY A 212 3.18 24.60 -2.24
C GLY A 212 1.70 24.24 -2.25
N PHE A 213 1.03 24.53 -1.11
CA PHE A 213 -0.37 24.13 -0.89
C PHE A 213 -1.35 24.70 -1.93
N ASP A 214 -1.12 25.90 -2.42
CA ASP A 214 -2.06 26.54 -3.37
C ASP A 214 -1.97 25.87 -4.77
N HIS A 215 -0.78 25.47 -5.23
CA HIS A 215 -0.60 24.72 -6.46
C HIS A 215 -1.18 23.30 -6.31
N TYR A 216 -0.90 22.65 -5.19
CA TYR A 216 -1.50 21.39 -4.81
C TYR A 216 -3.03 21.44 -4.88
N LEU A 217 -3.65 22.43 -4.21
CA LEU A 217 -5.10 22.56 -4.14
C LEU A 217 -5.73 22.81 -5.52
N LYS A 218 -5.06 23.59 -6.37
CA LYS A 218 -5.51 23.84 -7.75
C LYS A 218 -5.55 22.56 -8.57
N GLU A 219 -4.51 21.74 -8.49
CA GLU A 219 -4.43 20.48 -9.25
C GLU A 219 -5.43 19.45 -8.76
N VAL A 220 -5.55 19.25 -7.43
CA VAL A 220 -6.51 18.31 -6.84
C VAL A 220 -7.95 18.63 -7.22
N ASN A 221 -8.27 19.92 -7.29
CA ASN A 221 -9.60 20.40 -7.59
C ASN A 221 -9.87 20.59 -9.09
N THR A 222 -8.92 20.18 -9.95
CA THR A 222 -9.12 20.20 -11.40
C THR A 222 -10.04 19.03 -11.78
N GLY A 223 -10.98 19.28 -12.72
CA GLY A 223 -11.96 18.29 -13.15
C GLY A 223 -13.24 18.26 -12.31
N ASP A 224 -14.14 17.32 -12.65
CA ASP A 224 -15.42 17.15 -12.00
C ASP A 224 -15.33 16.17 -10.83
N GLY A 225 -16.00 16.47 -9.72
CA GLY A 225 -16.05 15.62 -8.54
C GLY A 225 -15.89 16.37 -7.22
N MET A 226 -15.58 15.63 -6.16
CA MET A 226 -15.40 16.19 -4.83
C MET A 226 -14.16 17.08 -4.78
N LYS A 227 -14.32 18.29 -4.23
CA LYS A 227 -13.25 19.29 -4.14
C LYS A 227 -12.78 19.46 -2.70
N ILE A 228 -11.48 19.63 -2.54
CA ILE A 228 -10.87 19.89 -1.24
C ILE A 228 -11.05 21.38 -0.89
N PRO A 229 -11.64 21.72 0.27
CA PRO A 229 -11.78 23.09 0.68
C PRO A 229 -10.49 23.66 1.28
N ARG A 230 -10.28 24.98 1.11
CA ARG A 230 -9.07 25.68 1.58
C ARG A 230 -8.87 25.65 3.10
N TRP A 231 -9.92 25.51 3.89
CA TRP A 231 -9.80 25.48 5.35
C TRP A 231 -9.03 24.26 5.88
N LEU A 232 -8.85 23.21 5.06
CA LEU A 232 -8.03 22.05 5.40
C LEU A 232 -6.51 22.32 5.33
N LYS A 233 -6.08 23.50 4.90
CA LYS A 233 -4.66 23.87 4.83
C LYS A 233 -3.87 23.57 6.11
N PRO A 234 -4.28 24.00 7.31
CA PRO A 234 -3.54 23.71 8.55
C PRO A 234 -3.49 22.21 8.87
N TYR A 235 -4.52 21.46 8.50
CA TYR A 235 -4.54 20.02 8.64
C TYR A 235 -3.42 19.36 7.80
N PHE A 236 -3.31 19.71 6.53
CA PHE A 236 -2.27 19.17 5.64
C PHE A 236 -0.86 19.61 6.02
N GLN A 237 -0.71 20.84 6.55
CA GLN A 237 0.61 21.40 6.87
C GLN A 237 1.16 20.95 8.23
N ILE A 238 0.31 20.67 9.21
CA ILE A 238 0.72 20.40 10.59
C ILE A 238 0.24 19.03 11.05
N VAL A 239 -1.07 18.79 11.00
CA VAL A 239 -1.66 17.57 11.60
C VAL A 239 -1.21 16.33 10.85
N LEU A 240 -1.24 16.36 9.52
CA LEU A 240 -0.90 15.22 8.69
C LEU A 240 0.58 14.80 8.82
N PRO A 241 1.58 15.70 8.67
CA PRO A 241 2.99 15.33 8.89
C PRO A 241 3.27 14.85 10.32
N LEU A 242 2.62 15.45 11.32
CA LEU A 242 2.75 15.01 12.70
C LEU A 242 2.22 13.58 12.90
N LEU A 243 1.04 13.29 12.36
CA LEU A 243 0.46 11.94 12.43
C LEU A 243 1.34 10.89 11.75
N ILE A 244 1.84 11.18 10.55
CA ILE A 244 2.75 10.28 9.85
C ILE A 244 4.01 10.04 10.68
N THR A 245 4.59 11.09 11.26
CA THR A 245 5.79 10.98 12.11
C THR A 245 5.53 10.14 13.36
N VAL A 246 4.38 10.32 14.03
CA VAL A 246 4.01 9.52 15.20
C VAL A 246 3.81 8.05 14.83
N ILE A 247 3.16 7.78 13.69
CA ILE A 247 2.97 6.42 13.19
C ILE A 247 4.31 5.77 12.88
N ALA A 248 5.20 6.48 12.15
CA ALA A 248 6.54 6.00 11.84
C ALA A 248 7.35 5.70 13.11
N ALA A 249 7.32 6.58 14.08
CA ALA A 249 8.03 6.39 15.34
C ALA A 249 7.50 5.17 16.13
N ARG A 250 6.19 4.99 16.19
CA ARG A 250 5.60 3.81 16.84
C ARG A 250 5.93 2.51 16.12
N SER A 251 5.94 2.52 14.81
CA SER A 251 6.29 1.36 13.99
C SER A 251 7.74 0.88 14.21
N LEU A 252 8.62 1.79 14.65
CA LEU A 252 10.03 1.47 14.94
C LEU A 252 10.25 1.01 16.39
N ILE A 253 9.39 1.43 17.31
CA ILE A 253 9.59 1.18 18.76
C ILE A 253 8.81 -0.06 19.22
N GLY A 254 7.74 -0.41 18.55
CA GLY A 254 6.82 -1.46 18.98
C GLY A 254 6.51 -2.51 18.04
#